data_47207fe60ada780da8eb7258a6dac65b
#
_entry.id   47207fe60ada780da8eb7258a6dac65b
#
_cell.length_a   1.000
_cell.length_b   1.000
_cell.length_c   1.000
_cell.angle_alpha   90.00
_cell.angle_beta   90.00
_cell.angle_gamma   90.00
#
_symmetry.space_group_name_H-M   'P 1'
#
loop_
_entity.id
_entity.type
_entity.pdbx_description
1 polymer ?
#
loop_
_entity_poly.entity_id
_entity_poly.type
_entity_poly.pdbx_seq_one_letter_code
_entity_poly.pdbx_strand_id
1 'polypeptide(L)'
;MRENIQQVIRTLHDTELFFYCNDKWSFFFTAEPEYPDDKFLEQAEMAFHECGYYFCKELNITAVNAFYVVIGETDLLEKIQLCMSATADHNARFYLYNKDNAETMKQMDEKLRMTNIISDAILYDRIVPYFQPIRDNRTQEITKYEALMRLSDKDHNIYAPGQFLEIAKDYHLYLQLSQLMIKKVLELFRDRTESVFLNLSAYDISSEASRSMLYELLSNLPQEACGRITFEILESEKIRDFNEMVNFLNEIRKFGVKIAIDDFGAGFSNFTAILRVNPDFIKIDGDLIINCDKDPMKQLCLQAISDIAKGIDAELIAEHVENSGEQQTVESTNIQYTQGYYFSKPLPYQNLEQKKKD
;
A
#
# COMPACT_ATOMS: atom_id res chain seq x y z
N MET A 1 -27.88 29.25 1.31
CA MET A 1 -26.87 28.37 0.68
C MET A 1 -27.46 27.62 -0.52
N ARG A 2 -28.48 26.75 -0.37
CA ARG A 2 -29.14 26.06 -1.50
C ARG A 2 -29.69 27.00 -2.55
N GLU A 3 -30.34 28.09 -2.14
CA GLU A 3 -30.92 29.11 -3.05
C GLU A 3 -29.88 29.89 -3.84
N ASN A 4 -28.74 30.24 -3.25
CA ASN A 4 -27.68 30.99 -3.93
C ASN A 4 -26.99 30.13 -5.00
N ILE A 5 -26.76 28.84 -4.72
CA ILE A 5 -26.20 27.88 -5.69
C ILE A 5 -27.17 27.67 -6.84
N GLN A 6 -28.48 27.48 -6.54
CA GLN A 6 -29.51 27.37 -7.56
C GLN A 6 -29.62 28.63 -8.39
N GLN A 7 -29.38 29.79 -7.84
CA GLN A 7 -29.43 31.05 -8.58
C GLN A 7 -28.26 31.21 -9.53
N VAL A 8 -27.05 30.85 -9.12
CA VAL A 8 -25.87 30.85 -10.01
C VAL A 8 -26.02 29.86 -11.15
N ILE A 9 -26.56 28.68 -10.86
CA ILE A 9 -26.75 27.63 -11.87
C ILE A 9 -27.88 27.99 -12.83
N ARG A 10 -28.97 28.62 -12.38
CA ARG A 10 -30.03 29.13 -13.22
C ARG A 10 -29.58 30.25 -14.19
N THR A 11 -28.50 30.94 -13.87
CA THR A 11 -27.90 31.90 -14.81
C THR A 11 -27.13 31.22 -15.94
N LEU A 12 -26.84 29.94 -15.83
CA LEU A 12 -26.11 29.20 -16.86
C LEU A 12 -27.03 28.56 -17.91
N HIS A 13 -28.20 28.04 -17.55
CA HIS A 13 -29.24 27.56 -18.49
C HIS A 13 -30.53 27.07 -17.77
N ASP A 14 -31.64 26.89 -18.52
CA ASP A 14 -32.94 26.31 -18.11
C ASP A 14 -32.83 24.77 -17.96
N THR A 15 -31.99 24.27 -17.08
CA THR A 15 -31.71 22.85 -16.93
C THR A 15 -32.14 22.27 -15.58
N GLU A 16 -32.64 21.03 -15.57
CA GLU A 16 -32.92 20.29 -14.33
C GLU A 16 -31.63 19.94 -13.60
N LEU A 17 -31.62 20.23 -12.31
CA LEU A 17 -30.45 20.06 -11.45
C LEU A 17 -30.63 18.86 -10.53
N PHE A 18 -29.71 17.91 -10.57
CA PHE A 18 -29.65 16.78 -9.64
C PHE A 18 -28.50 16.97 -8.64
N PHE A 19 -28.81 16.77 -7.35
CA PHE A 19 -27.82 16.78 -6.29
C PHE A 19 -27.51 15.35 -5.85
N TYR A 20 -26.25 14.99 -5.85
CA TYR A 20 -25.75 13.84 -5.11
C TYR A 20 -24.88 14.33 -3.94
N CYS A 21 -25.17 13.89 -2.73
CA CYS A 21 -24.42 14.23 -1.53
C CYS A 21 -23.78 12.96 -0.98
N ASN A 22 -22.51 12.85 -1.18
CA ASN A 22 -21.60 12.06 -0.36
C ASN A 22 -20.63 13.09 0.25
N ASP A 23 -19.85 12.89 1.23
CA ASP A 23 -19.00 13.89 1.92
C ASP A 23 -18.32 14.96 1.03
N LYS A 24 -18.51 14.88 -0.28
CA LYS A 24 -18.15 15.84 -1.32
C LYS A 24 -19.40 16.18 -2.18
N TRP A 25 -19.65 17.46 -2.37
CA TRP A 25 -20.75 17.95 -3.22
C TRP A 25 -20.40 17.75 -4.70
N SER A 26 -21.24 17.05 -5.43
CA SER A 26 -21.16 16.92 -6.89
C SER A 26 -22.39 17.56 -7.52
N PHE A 27 -22.19 18.35 -8.57
CA PHE A 27 -23.25 19.04 -9.30
C PHE A 27 -23.37 18.45 -10.69
N PHE A 28 -24.59 18.20 -11.12
CA PHE A 28 -24.88 17.67 -12.45
C PHE A 28 -25.70 18.68 -13.25
N PHE A 29 -25.31 18.87 -14.48
CA PHE A 29 -26.07 19.61 -15.45
C PHE A 29 -26.58 18.65 -16.53
N THR A 30 -27.84 18.63 -16.79
CA THR A 30 -28.39 18.02 -18.00
C THR A 30 -28.56 19.13 -19.03
N ALA A 31 -27.70 19.18 -20.01
CA ALA A 31 -27.92 19.99 -21.22
C ALA A 31 -28.57 19.11 -22.29
N GLU A 32 -29.35 19.71 -23.19
CA GLU A 32 -29.78 19.02 -24.40
C GLU A 32 -28.58 18.49 -25.20
N PRO A 33 -28.75 17.44 -26.05
CA PRO A 33 -27.68 16.52 -26.48
C PRO A 33 -26.61 17.09 -27.43
N GLU A 34 -26.51 18.40 -27.58
CA GLU A 34 -25.40 19.02 -28.30
C GLU A 34 -24.23 19.27 -27.36
N TYR A 35 -23.02 18.88 -27.78
CA TYR A 35 -21.77 19.13 -27.03
C TYR A 35 -21.68 20.59 -26.57
N PRO A 36 -21.39 20.86 -25.31
CA PRO A 36 -21.18 22.24 -24.85
C PRO A 36 -20.05 22.87 -25.66
N ASP A 37 -20.31 24.07 -26.20
CA ASP A 37 -19.27 24.84 -26.85
C ASP A 37 -18.22 25.37 -25.85
N ASP A 38 -17.06 25.80 -26.34
CA ASP A 38 -15.99 26.32 -25.49
C ASP A 38 -16.46 27.48 -24.60
N LYS A 39 -17.44 28.25 -25.07
CA LYS A 39 -18.02 29.36 -24.33
C LYS A 39 -18.86 28.90 -23.13
N PHE A 40 -19.58 27.79 -23.26
CA PHE A 40 -20.30 27.19 -22.14
C PHE A 40 -19.32 26.66 -21.09
N LEU A 41 -18.22 26.02 -21.53
CA LEU A 41 -17.19 25.51 -20.63
C LEU A 41 -16.50 26.63 -19.87
N GLU A 42 -16.11 27.73 -20.51
CA GLU A 42 -15.55 28.91 -19.88
C GLU A 42 -16.52 29.54 -18.85
N GLN A 43 -17.80 29.66 -19.19
CA GLN A 43 -18.82 30.20 -18.30
C GLN A 43 -19.08 29.28 -17.10
N ALA A 44 -19.08 27.97 -17.29
CA ALA A 44 -19.21 27.00 -16.23
C ALA A 44 -18.00 27.04 -15.29
N GLU A 45 -16.78 27.14 -15.81
CA GLU A 45 -15.56 27.29 -15.03
C GLU A 45 -15.56 28.58 -14.20
N MET A 46 -15.92 29.71 -14.81
CA MET A 46 -16.03 31.01 -14.11
C MET A 46 -17.07 30.97 -12.99
N ALA A 47 -18.26 30.46 -13.25
CA ALA A 47 -19.33 30.34 -12.25
C ALA A 47 -18.92 29.45 -11.08
N PHE A 48 -18.16 28.43 -11.36
CA PHE A 48 -17.64 27.53 -10.33
C PHE A 48 -16.53 28.14 -9.50
N HIS A 49 -15.67 28.92 -10.11
CA HIS A 49 -14.67 29.69 -9.39
C HIS A 49 -15.30 30.68 -8.40
N GLU A 50 -16.37 31.34 -8.81
CA GLU A 50 -17.14 32.23 -7.95
C GLU A 50 -17.83 31.50 -6.81
N CYS A 51 -18.49 30.36 -7.11
CA CYS A 51 -19.07 29.49 -6.09
C CYS A 51 -18.03 28.97 -5.11
N GLY A 52 -16.88 28.49 -5.58
CA GLY A 52 -15.79 28.01 -4.73
C GLY A 52 -15.25 29.08 -3.81
N TYR A 53 -15.08 30.30 -4.30
CA TYR A 53 -14.68 31.43 -3.48
C TYR A 53 -15.69 31.77 -2.37
N TYR A 54 -16.98 31.70 -2.69
CA TYR A 54 -18.05 31.96 -1.73
C TYR A 54 -18.10 30.90 -0.64
N PHE A 55 -17.96 29.65 -0.99
CA PHE A 55 -17.88 28.53 -0.04
C PHE A 55 -16.68 28.63 0.90
N CYS A 56 -15.51 28.92 0.38
CA CYS A 56 -14.29 29.06 1.19
C CYS A 56 -14.40 30.22 2.17
N LYS A 57 -15.04 31.32 1.77
CA LYS A 57 -15.20 32.52 2.60
C LYS A 57 -16.24 32.35 3.70
N GLU A 58 -17.40 31.79 3.38
CA GLU A 58 -18.52 31.64 4.33
C GLU A 58 -18.31 30.51 5.34
N LEU A 59 -17.63 29.42 4.95
CA LEU A 59 -17.47 28.22 5.78
C LEU A 59 -16.06 28.11 6.39
N ASN A 60 -15.18 29.04 6.08
CA ASN A 60 -13.77 29.02 6.50
C ASN A 60 -13.05 27.68 6.19
N ILE A 61 -13.35 27.09 5.01
CA ILE A 61 -12.82 25.83 4.54
C ILE A 61 -11.80 26.09 3.44
N THR A 62 -10.61 25.56 3.57
CA THR A 62 -9.55 25.55 2.53
C THR A 62 -9.76 24.40 1.53
N ALA A 63 -10.99 24.09 1.15
CA ALA A 63 -11.28 22.99 0.25
C ALA A 63 -11.01 23.36 -1.20
N VAL A 64 -10.22 22.56 -1.87
CA VAL A 64 -10.07 22.61 -3.33
C VAL A 64 -11.28 21.91 -3.93
N ASN A 65 -12.15 22.66 -4.58
CA ASN A 65 -13.28 22.09 -5.29
C ASN A 65 -12.83 21.71 -6.69
N ALA A 66 -12.99 20.45 -7.04
CA ALA A 66 -12.83 19.98 -8.40
C ALA A 66 -14.18 20.01 -9.12
N PHE A 67 -14.15 20.34 -10.39
CA PHE A 67 -15.32 20.48 -11.23
C PHE A 67 -15.34 19.41 -12.30
N TYR A 68 -16.50 18.78 -12.51
CA TYR A 68 -16.68 17.71 -13.47
C TYR A 68 -17.82 17.99 -14.41
N VAL A 69 -17.60 17.84 -15.70
CA VAL A 69 -18.65 17.84 -16.69
C VAL A 69 -18.72 16.45 -17.31
N VAL A 70 -19.86 15.82 -17.21
CA VAL A 70 -20.12 14.50 -17.78
C VAL A 70 -21.25 14.61 -18.79
N ILE A 71 -21.01 14.18 -20.01
CA ILE A 71 -21.99 14.14 -21.09
C ILE A 71 -22.25 12.68 -21.42
N GLY A 72 -23.49 12.23 -21.29
CA GLY A 72 -23.86 10.87 -21.65
C GLY A 72 -25.16 10.40 -20.97
N GLU A 73 -25.84 9.44 -21.60
CA GLU A 73 -27.16 8.98 -21.20
C GLU A 73 -27.13 7.78 -20.22
N THR A 74 -25.99 7.08 -20.07
CA THR A 74 -25.83 5.87 -19.24
C THR A 74 -24.64 5.97 -18.32
N ASP A 75 -24.72 5.30 -17.18
CA ASP A 75 -23.64 5.12 -16.21
C ASP A 75 -23.07 6.42 -15.60
N LEU A 76 -23.95 7.40 -15.38
CA LEU A 76 -23.61 8.75 -14.92
C LEU A 76 -22.82 8.72 -13.61
N LEU A 77 -23.20 7.90 -12.62
CA LEU A 77 -22.51 7.76 -11.34
C LEU A 77 -21.08 7.27 -11.51
N GLU A 78 -20.87 6.29 -12.37
CA GLU A 78 -19.57 5.72 -12.68
C GLU A 78 -18.66 6.75 -13.35
N LYS A 79 -19.17 7.48 -14.34
CA LYS A 79 -18.47 8.58 -15.02
C LYS A 79 -18.06 9.71 -14.07
N ILE A 80 -18.92 10.03 -13.11
CA ILE A 80 -18.61 11.03 -12.08
C ILE A 80 -17.49 10.54 -11.18
N GLN A 81 -17.52 9.30 -10.71
CA GLN A 81 -16.45 8.73 -9.90
C GLN A 81 -15.13 8.74 -10.66
N LEU A 82 -15.14 8.44 -11.96
CA LEU A 82 -13.99 8.53 -12.85
C LEU A 82 -13.42 9.96 -12.92
N CYS A 83 -14.27 10.95 -13.15
CA CYS A 83 -13.85 12.35 -13.18
C CYS A 83 -13.28 12.82 -11.82
N MET A 84 -13.87 12.38 -10.71
CA MET A 84 -13.40 12.70 -9.37
C MET A 84 -11.99 12.13 -9.14
N SER A 85 -11.73 10.91 -9.59
CA SER A 85 -10.40 10.28 -9.50
C SER A 85 -9.38 11.04 -10.33
N ALA A 86 -9.73 11.42 -11.58
CA ALA A 86 -8.86 12.16 -12.48
C ALA A 86 -8.40 13.51 -11.90
N THR A 87 -9.31 14.24 -11.26
CA THR A 87 -8.96 15.54 -10.66
C THR A 87 -8.09 15.40 -9.42
N ALA A 88 -8.22 14.32 -8.65
CA ALA A 88 -7.37 14.03 -7.51
C ALA A 88 -5.93 13.72 -7.96
N ASP A 89 -5.76 12.91 -9.00
CA ASP A 89 -4.45 12.49 -9.52
C ASP A 89 -3.68 13.63 -10.22
N HIS A 90 -4.37 14.52 -10.92
CA HIS A 90 -3.74 15.55 -11.75
C HIS A 90 -3.70 16.95 -11.13
N ASN A 91 -4.17 17.11 -9.90
CA ASN A 91 -4.31 18.44 -9.26
C ASN A 91 -5.11 19.44 -10.15
N ALA A 92 -5.92 18.91 -11.06
CA ALA A 92 -6.70 19.68 -11.99
C ALA A 92 -7.98 20.17 -11.31
N ARG A 93 -8.30 21.46 -11.50
CA ARG A 93 -9.54 22.06 -10.96
C ARG A 93 -10.75 21.79 -11.82
N PHE A 94 -10.54 21.34 -13.05
CA PHE A 94 -11.58 21.11 -14.04
C PHE A 94 -11.26 19.87 -14.86
N TYR A 95 -12.23 19.02 -15.11
CA TYR A 95 -12.11 17.84 -15.96
C TYR A 95 -13.38 17.65 -16.81
N LEU A 96 -13.18 17.58 -18.11
CA LEU A 96 -14.23 17.26 -19.08
C LEU A 96 -14.17 15.78 -19.43
N TYR A 97 -15.25 15.06 -19.20
CA TYR A 97 -15.39 13.70 -19.68
C TYR A 97 -15.56 13.71 -21.22
N ASN A 98 -14.50 13.37 -21.94
CA ASN A 98 -14.53 13.24 -23.40
C ASN A 98 -14.18 11.82 -23.83
N LYS A 99 -14.96 11.25 -24.75
CA LYS A 99 -14.71 9.91 -25.33
C LYS A 99 -13.38 9.79 -26.08
N ASP A 100 -12.78 10.91 -26.49
CA ASP A 100 -11.51 10.93 -27.22
C ASP A 100 -10.27 10.65 -26.35
N ASN A 101 -10.42 10.66 -25.02
CA ASN A 101 -9.36 10.29 -24.07
C ASN A 101 -9.43 8.81 -23.65
N ALA A 102 -9.58 7.91 -24.62
CA ALA A 102 -9.83 6.49 -24.38
C ALA A 102 -8.80 5.79 -23.48
N GLU A 103 -7.53 6.21 -23.51
CA GLU A 103 -6.47 5.59 -22.72
C GLU A 103 -6.51 6.04 -21.24
N THR A 104 -6.74 7.33 -21.00
CA THR A 104 -6.97 7.87 -19.65
C THR A 104 -8.23 7.27 -19.03
N MET A 105 -9.26 7.11 -19.83
CA MET A 105 -10.53 6.48 -19.42
C MET A 105 -10.33 5.03 -19.01
N LYS A 106 -9.60 4.27 -19.80
CA LYS A 106 -9.30 2.86 -19.48
C LYS A 106 -8.52 2.71 -18.17
N GLN A 107 -7.54 3.57 -17.93
CA GLN A 107 -6.79 3.58 -16.67
C GLN A 107 -7.68 3.91 -15.47
N MET A 108 -8.62 4.83 -15.65
CA MET A 108 -9.60 5.18 -14.62
C MET A 108 -10.60 4.05 -14.34
N ASP A 109 -11.12 3.41 -15.38
CA ASP A 109 -11.97 2.23 -15.25
C ASP A 109 -11.24 1.11 -14.48
N GLU A 110 -9.97 0.89 -14.77
CA GLU A 110 -9.15 -0.09 -14.07
C GLU A 110 -8.95 0.30 -12.59
N LYS A 111 -8.68 1.58 -12.28
CA LYS A 111 -8.58 2.08 -10.90
C LYS A 111 -9.91 1.91 -10.15
N LEU A 112 -11.03 2.30 -10.75
CA LEU A 112 -12.34 2.16 -10.14
C LEU A 112 -12.70 0.69 -9.90
N ARG A 113 -12.49 -0.15 -10.90
CA ARG A 113 -12.68 -1.60 -10.76
C ARG A 113 -11.85 -2.15 -9.61
N MET A 114 -10.58 -1.76 -9.50
CA MET A 114 -9.71 -2.21 -8.42
C MET A 114 -10.18 -1.69 -7.06
N THR A 115 -10.63 -0.43 -6.97
CA THR A 115 -11.21 0.13 -5.73
C THR A 115 -12.43 -0.66 -5.26
N ASN A 116 -13.30 -1.08 -6.17
CA ASN A 116 -14.44 -1.94 -5.85
C ASN A 116 -13.97 -3.32 -5.36
N ILE A 117 -12.97 -3.92 -5.99
CA ILE A 117 -12.38 -5.20 -5.55
C ILE A 117 -11.79 -5.07 -4.13
N ILE A 118 -11.08 -3.97 -3.85
CA ILE A 118 -10.52 -3.69 -2.53
C ILE A 118 -11.64 -3.56 -1.49
N SER A 119 -12.67 -2.77 -1.78
CA SER A 119 -13.81 -2.55 -0.88
C SER A 119 -14.56 -3.85 -0.58
N ASP A 120 -14.79 -4.66 -1.61
CA ASP A 120 -15.39 -5.99 -1.48
C ASP A 120 -14.49 -6.94 -0.67
N ALA A 121 -13.17 -6.89 -0.89
CA ALA A 121 -12.24 -7.74 -0.15
C ALA A 121 -12.24 -7.39 1.35
N ILE A 122 -12.37 -6.12 1.70
CA ILE A 122 -12.52 -5.67 3.09
C ILE A 122 -13.87 -6.14 3.67
N LEU A 123 -14.96 -5.89 2.95
CA LEU A 123 -16.32 -6.16 3.43
C LEU A 123 -16.59 -7.65 3.61
N TYR A 124 -16.10 -8.48 2.69
CA TYR A 124 -16.35 -9.94 2.66
C TYR A 124 -15.17 -10.77 3.13
N ASP A 125 -14.18 -10.15 3.78
CA ASP A 125 -13.00 -10.81 4.33
C ASP A 125 -12.20 -11.64 3.31
N ARG A 126 -12.00 -11.09 2.09
CA ARG A 126 -11.30 -11.73 0.98
C ARG A 126 -9.83 -11.33 0.88
N ILE A 127 -9.23 -10.95 2.00
CA ILE A 127 -7.79 -10.75 2.12
C ILE A 127 -7.16 -12.10 2.39
N VAL A 128 -6.25 -12.52 1.52
CA VAL A 128 -5.65 -13.86 1.55
C VAL A 128 -4.15 -13.73 1.80
N PRO A 129 -3.63 -14.14 2.96
CA PRO A 129 -2.19 -14.20 3.18
C PRO A 129 -1.54 -15.30 2.34
N TYR A 130 -0.50 -14.93 1.59
CA TYR A 130 0.45 -15.85 0.97
C TYR A 130 1.74 -15.81 1.76
N PHE A 131 2.49 -16.88 1.72
CA PHE A 131 3.69 -17.04 2.52
C PHE A 131 4.85 -17.42 1.62
N GLN A 132 5.92 -16.62 1.64
CA GLN A 132 7.15 -16.93 0.94
C GLN A 132 8.17 -17.49 1.92
N PRO A 133 8.74 -18.68 1.65
CA PRO A 133 9.73 -19.29 2.53
C PRO A 133 11.01 -18.49 2.58
N ILE A 134 11.56 -18.36 3.79
CA ILE A 134 12.89 -17.83 4.08
C ILE A 134 13.72 -19.01 4.62
N ARG A 135 14.78 -19.36 3.90
CA ARG A 135 15.63 -20.52 4.15
C ARG A 135 16.86 -20.13 4.99
N ASP A 136 17.14 -20.88 6.03
CA ASP A 136 18.39 -20.78 6.77
C ASP A 136 19.54 -21.41 5.93
N ASN A 137 20.56 -20.62 5.61
CA ASN A 137 21.66 -21.06 4.75
C ASN A 137 22.59 -22.09 5.42
N ARG A 138 22.61 -22.11 6.75
CA ARG A 138 23.43 -23.05 7.51
C ARG A 138 22.77 -24.42 7.66
N THR A 139 21.48 -24.44 8.05
CA THR A 139 20.74 -25.70 8.27
C THR A 139 20.06 -26.22 7.03
N GLN A 140 19.89 -25.37 6.02
CA GLN A 140 19.17 -25.62 4.77
C GLN A 140 17.64 -25.78 4.96
N GLU A 141 17.13 -25.51 6.16
CA GLU A 141 15.72 -25.65 6.51
C GLU A 141 14.95 -24.35 6.32
N ILE A 142 13.64 -24.47 6.09
CA ILE A 142 12.72 -23.33 6.06
C ILE A 142 12.16 -23.19 7.47
N THR A 143 12.59 -22.14 8.16
CA THR A 143 12.18 -21.84 9.53
C THR A 143 11.38 -20.56 9.67
N LYS A 144 11.31 -19.77 8.61
CA LYS A 144 10.66 -18.45 8.57
C LYS A 144 9.87 -18.29 7.28
N TYR A 145 8.86 -17.45 7.33
CA TYR A 145 8.04 -17.07 6.16
C TYR A 145 7.78 -15.57 6.16
N GLU A 146 7.80 -14.95 5.00
CA GLU A 146 7.23 -13.63 4.81
C GLU A 146 5.76 -13.74 4.41
N ALA A 147 4.91 -12.99 5.09
CA ALA A 147 3.47 -12.91 4.80
C ALA A 147 3.18 -11.80 3.82
N LEU A 148 2.77 -12.17 2.63
CA LEU A 148 2.50 -11.29 1.51
C LEU A 148 1.00 -11.20 1.24
N MET A 149 0.44 -10.00 1.32
CA MET A 149 -0.99 -9.78 1.10
C MET A 149 -1.39 -10.15 -0.33
N ARG A 150 -2.55 -10.79 -0.47
CA ARG A 150 -3.27 -10.96 -1.74
C ARG A 150 -4.73 -10.57 -1.52
N LEU A 151 -5.39 -10.10 -2.56
CA LEU A 151 -6.83 -9.96 -2.56
C LEU A 151 -7.44 -11.03 -3.46
N SER A 152 -8.62 -11.52 -3.07
CA SER A 152 -9.42 -12.39 -3.92
C SER A 152 -10.72 -11.68 -4.27
N ASP A 153 -11.11 -11.67 -5.55
CA ASP A 153 -12.43 -11.19 -5.95
C ASP A 153 -13.52 -12.26 -5.77
N LYS A 154 -14.74 -11.92 -6.16
CA LYS A 154 -15.89 -12.85 -6.08
C LYS A 154 -15.74 -14.08 -6.98
N ASP A 155 -14.92 -13.99 -8.01
CA ASP A 155 -14.67 -15.06 -8.99
C ASP A 155 -13.38 -15.83 -8.66
N HIS A 156 -12.82 -15.61 -7.44
CA HIS A 156 -11.60 -16.23 -6.92
C HIS A 156 -10.31 -15.86 -7.69
N ASN A 157 -10.31 -14.78 -8.46
CA ASN A 157 -9.07 -14.25 -9.02
C ASN A 157 -8.22 -13.65 -7.91
N ILE A 158 -6.90 -13.88 -7.98
CA ILE A 158 -5.94 -13.42 -6.97
C ILE A 158 -5.16 -12.22 -7.51
N TYR A 159 -5.13 -11.16 -6.73
CA TYR A 159 -4.42 -9.92 -7.03
C TYR A 159 -3.22 -9.75 -6.12
N ALA A 160 -2.06 -9.44 -6.72
CA ALA A 160 -0.81 -9.17 -6.00
C ALA A 160 -0.74 -7.71 -5.52
N PRO A 161 0.08 -7.39 -4.49
CA PRO A 161 0.18 -6.05 -3.90
C PRO A 161 0.41 -4.93 -4.90
N GLY A 162 1.29 -5.11 -5.88
CA GLY A 162 1.58 -4.11 -6.91
C GLY A 162 0.38 -3.71 -7.77
N GLN A 163 -0.72 -4.48 -7.76
CA GLN A 163 -1.92 -4.17 -8.51
C GLN A 163 -2.91 -3.30 -7.73
N PHE A 164 -2.83 -3.26 -6.40
CA PHE A 164 -3.86 -2.64 -5.57
C PHE A 164 -3.36 -1.73 -4.44
N LEU A 165 -2.12 -1.88 -3.94
CA LEU A 165 -1.68 -1.14 -2.75
C LEU A 165 -1.67 0.37 -2.94
N GLU A 166 -1.16 0.86 -4.08
CA GLU A 166 -1.15 2.30 -4.36
C GLU A 166 -2.59 2.84 -4.47
N ILE A 167 -3.47 2.10 -5.13
CA ILE A 167 -4.90 2.45 -5.22
C ILE A 167 -5.53 2.47 -3.82
N ALA A 168 -5.20 1.48 -2.98
CA ALA A 168 -5.70 1.44 -1.60
C ALA A 168 -5.21 2.64 -0.76
N LYS A 169 -3.98 3.12 -0.98
CA LYS A 169 -3.44 4.32 -0.34
C LYS A 169 -4.16 5.58 -0.82
N ASP A 170 -4.32 5.73 -2.15
CA ASP A 170 -5.00 6.87 -2.78
C ASP A 170 -6.44 7.04 -2.28
N TYR A 171 -7.14 5.93 -2.07
CA TYR A 171 -8.54 5.91 -1.62
C TYR A 171 -8.72 5.71 -0.11
N HIS A 172 -7.65 5.81 0.68
CA HIS A 172 -7.66 5.66 2.14
C HIS A 172 -8.17 4.31 2.66
N LEU A 173 -8.04 3.26 1.87
CA LEU A 173 -8.45 1.89 2.22
C LEU A 173 -7.29 1.05 2.78
N TYR A 174 -6.05 1.54 2.65
CA TYR A 174 -4.84 0.80 3.02
C TYR A 174 -4.84 0.34 4.48
N LEU A 175 -5.18 1.22 5.42
CA LEU A 175 -5.17 0.88 6.85
C LEU A 175 -6.10 -0.28 7.19
N GLN A 176 -7.29 -0.33 6.57
CA GLN A 176 -8.24 -1.42 6.79
C GLN A 176 -7.68 -2.75 6.25
N LEU A 177 -7.05 -2.73 5.07
CA LEU A 177 -6.39 -3.90 4.51
C LEU A 177 -5.26 -4.41 5.40
N SER A 178 -4.37 -3.49 5.85
CA SER A 178 -3.23 -3.81 6.72
C SER A 178 -3.69 -4.42 8.03
N GLN A 179 -4.66 -3.80 8.71
CA GLN A 179 -5.21 -4.28 9.97
C GLN A 179 -5.81 -5.69 9.85
N LEU A 180 -6.57 -5.96 8.79
CA LEU A 180 -7.14 -7.29 8.54
C LEU A 180 -6.06 -8.32 8.22
N MET A 181 -5.05 -7.94 7.43
CA MET A 181 -3.90 -8.80 7.13
C MET A 181 -3.13 -9.18 8.39
N ILE A 182 -2.75 -8.20 9.21
CA ILE A 182 -2.03 -8.41 10.48
C ILE A 182 -2.82 -9.35 11.38
N LYS A 183 -4.10 -9.06 11.59
CA LYS A 183 -4.98 -9.92 12.43
C LYS A 183 -4.99 -11.37 11.96
N LYS A 184 -5.21 -11.59 10.66
CA LYS A 184 -5.23 -12.94 10.08
C LYS A 184 -3.91 -13.68 10.26
N VAL A 185 -2.79 -13.03 9.99
CA VAL A 185 -1.49 -13.68 10.06
C VAL A 185 -1.12 -14.00 11.50
N LEU A 186 -1.38 -13.10 12.46
CA LEU A 186 -1.14 -13.36 13.87
C LEU A 186 -1.98 -14.54 14.40
N GLU A 187 -3.23 -14.67 13.95
CA GLU A 187 -4.09 -15.80 14.29
C GLU A 187 -3.56 -17.12 13.68
N LEU A 188 -3.15 -17.10 12.40
CA LEU A 188 -2.61 -18.29 11.71
C LEU A 188 -1.29 -18.77 12.32
N PHE A 189 -0.44 -17.87 12.83
CA PHE A 189 0.88 -18.20 13.38
C PHE A 189 0.90 -18.34 14.91
N ARG A 190 -0.23 -18.20 15.57
CA ARG A 190 -0.35 -18.30 17.04
C ARG A 190 0.27 -19.59 17.58
N ASP A 191 -0.06 -20.73 16.99
CA ASP A 191 0.33 -22.05 17.45
C ASP A 191 1.39 -22.73 16.55
N ARG A 192 1.96 -22.00 15.58
CA ARG A 192 3.03 -22.51 14.72
C ARG A 192 4.39 -22.40 15.39
N THR A 193 5.32 -23.20 14.91
CA THR A 193 6.74 -23.18 15.40
C THR A 193 7.64 -22.31 14.56
N GLU A 194 7.24 -22.03 13.32
CA GLU A 194 7.98 -21.18 12.39
C GLU A 194 7.74 -19.70 12.71
N SER A 195 8.70 -18.85 12.33
CA SER A 195 8.59 -17.41 12.44
C SER A 195 7.87 -16.80 11.23
N VAL A 196 7.22 -15.67 11.43
CA VAL A 196 6.56 -14.92 10.36
C VAL A 196 7.00 -13.46 10.35
N PHE A 197 7.23 -12.96 9.15
CA PHE A 197 7.56 -11.58 8.85
C PHE A 197 6.32 -10.90 8.27
N LEU A 198 6.08 -9.66 8.69
CA LEU A 198 4.88 -8.88 8.39
C LEU A 198 5.26 -7.43 8.10
N ASN A 199 4.87 -6.93 6.96
CA ASN A 199 5.04 -5.53 6.61
C ASN A 199 4.25 -4.60 7.54
N LEU A 200 4.90 -3.55 8.02
CA LEU A 200 4.35 -2.50 8.86
C LEU A 200 4.73 -1.13 8.30
N SER A 201 3.77 -0.44 7.73
CA SER A 201 4.01 0.84 7.04
C SER A 201 3.99 2.05 7.96
N ALA A 202 4.48 3.19 7.45
CA ALA A 202 4.34 4.48 8.11
C ALA A 202 2.88 4.87 8.37
N TYR A 203 1.94 4.42 7.54
CA TYR A 203 0.50 4.64 7.77
C TYR A 203 0.01 3.91 9.02
N ASP A 204 0.47 2.66 9.24
CA ASP A 204 0.13 1.87 10.42
C ASP A 204 0.72 2.50 11.68
N ILE A 205 1.98 2.92 11.61
CA ILE A 205 2.72 3.55 12.72
C ILE A 205 2.11 4.91 13.09
N SER A 206 1.70 5.71 12.12
CA SER A 206 1.12 7.04 12.35
C SER A 206 -0.35 6.99 12.83
N SER A 207 -1.03 5.87 12.67
CA SER A 207 -2.44 5.70 13.05
C SER A 207 -2.56 5.23 14.50
N GLU A 208 -3.15 6.06 15.37
CA GLU A 208 -3.42 5.69 16.77
C GLU A 208 -4.32 4.44 16.85
N ALA A 209 -5.31 4.32 15.96
CA ALA A 209 -6.19 3.17 15.90
C ALA A 209 -5.44 1.88 15.54
N SER A 210 -4.50 1.94 14.57
CA SER A 210 -3.66 0.80 14.19
C SER A 210 -2.71 0.40 15.31
N ARG A 211 -2.07 1.37 15.97
CA ARG A 211 -1.20 1.11 17.13
C ARG A 211 -1.96 0.44 18.27
N SER A 212 -3.13 0.98 18.63
CA SER A 212 -3.97 0.43 19.69
C SER A 212 -4.43 -1.00 19.38
N MET A 213 -4.87 -1.26 18.15
CA MET A 213 -5.21 -2.61 17.69
C MET A 213 -4.00 -3.55 17.80
N LEU A 214 -2.81 -3.10 17.36
CA LEU A 214 -1.61 -3.93 17.41
C LEU A 214 -1.21 -4.29 18.85
N TYR A 215 -1.27 -3.33 19.78
CA TYR A 215 -1.04 -3.59 21.20
C TYR A 215 -2.04 -4.60 21.77
N GLU A 216 -3.32 -4.48 21.43
CA GLU A 216 -4.34 -5.44 21.84
C GLU A 216 -4.06 -6.85 21.30
N LEU A 217 -3.77 -6.96 20.00
CA LEU A 217 -3.46 -8.25 19.38
C LEU A 217 -2.24 -8.92 20.02
N LEU A 218 -1.13 -8.17 20.19
CA LEU A 218 0.10 -8.70 20.79
C LEU A 218 -0.07 -9.07 22.26
N SER A 219 -0.86 -8.31 23.03
CA SER A 219 -1.13 -8.63 24.43
C SER A 219 -1.96 -9.89 24.62
N ASN A 220 -2.74 -10.28 23.61
CA ASN A 220 -3.56 -11.50 23.62
C ASN A 220 -2.84 -12.75 23.09
N LEU A 221 -1.61 -12.59 22.58
CA LEU A 221 -0.79 -13.69 22.12
C LEU A 221 0.10 -14.25 23.24
N PRO A 222 0.40 -15.56 23.24
CA PRO A 222 1.44 -16.12 24.10
C PRO A 222 2.81 -15.44 23.81
N GLN A 223 3.60 -15.19 24.84
CA GLN A 223 4.92 -14.55 24.66
C GLN A 223 5.82 -15.32 23.69
N GLU A 224 5.75 -16.64 23.69
CA GLU A 224 6.49 -17.48 22.75
C GLU A 224 6.03 -17.25 21.28
N ALA A 225 4.76 -16.98 21.06
CA ALA A 225 4.24 -16.64 19.73
C ALA A 225 4.74 -15.26 19.30
N CYS A 226 4.74 -14.27 20.18
CA CYS A 226 5.29 -12.93 19.90
C CYS A 226 6.76 -13.02 19.49
N GLY A 227 7.57 -13.85 20.13
CA GLY A 227 8.99 -14.04 19.80
C GLY A 227 9.26 -14.60 18.38
N ARG A 228 8.23 -15.11 17.70
CA ARG A 228 8.28 -15.59 16.32
C ARG A 228 7.76 -14.59 15.29
N ILE A 229 7.25 -13.44 15.73
CA ILE A 229 6.73 -12.39 14.86
C ILE A 229 7.84 -11.36 14.63
N THR A 230 8.07 -11.02 13.37
CA THR A 230 8.95 -9.93 12.95
C THR A 230 8.15 -8.92 12.15
N PHE A 231 8.20 -7.64 12.52
CA PHE A 231 7.64 -6.57 11.72
C PHE A 231 8.71 -5.96 10.82
N GLU A 232 8.40 -5.83 9.53
CA GLU A 232 9.26 -5.27 8.51
C GLU A 232 8.90 -3.82 8.24
N ILE A 233 9.91 -2.95 8.19
CA ILE A 233 9.78 -1.52 7.91
C ILE A 233 10.64 -1.20 6.72
N LEU A 234 10.07 -0.57 5.70
CA LEU A 234 10.82 -0.13 4.52
C LEU A 234 11.88 0.92 4.89
N GLU A 235 13.12 0.73 4.40
CA GLU A 235 14.20 1.72 4.58
C GLU A 235 13.81 3.11 4.03
N SER A 236 13.15 3.13 2.88
CA SER A 236 12.81 4.35 2.13
C SER A 236 11.55 5.06 2.62
N GLU A 237 10.85 4.54 3.61
CA GLU A 237 9.55 5.07 4.00
C GLU A 237 9.67 6.44 4.67
N LYS A 238 9.00 7.44 4.07
CA LYS A 238 8.98 8.82 4.59
C LYS A 238 8.10 8.92 5.82
N ILE A 239 8.69 8.68 6.98
CA ILE A 239 8.00 8.85 8.27
C ILE A 239 8.12 10.30 8.70
N ARG A 240 6.99 10.94 9.01
CA ARG A 240 6.94 12.35 9.43
C ARG A 240 7.72 12.62 10.71
N ASP A 241 7.65 11.70 11.67
CA ASP A 241 8.39 11.77 12.92
C ASP A 241 9.13 10.45 13.17
N PHE A 242 10.42 10.46 12.89
CA PHE A 242 11.29 9.31 13.09
C PHE A 242 11.42 8.91 14.58
N ASN A 243 11.32 9.88 15.50
CA ASN A 243 11.38 9.57 16.93
C ASN A 243 10.11 8.85 17.38
N GLU A 244 8.95 9.27 16.89
CA GLU A 244 7.67 8.59 17.16
C GLU A 244 7.72 7.14 16.69
N MET A 245 8.24 6.88 15.49
CA MET A 245 8.45 5.53 14.99
C MET A 245 9.34 4.70 15.93
N VAL A 246 10.53 5.19 16.24
CA VAL A 246 11.47 4.45 17.11
C VAL A 246 10.85 4.16 18.47
N ASN A 247 10.12 5.11 19.05
CA ASN A 247 9.41 4.92 20.31
C ASN A 247 8.36 3.80 20.19
N PHE A 248 7.53 3.85 19.13
CA PHE A 248 6.54 2.82 18.89
C PHE A 248 7.17 1.44 18.72
N LEU A 249 8.25 1.32 17.95
CA LEU A 249 8.96 0.05 17.77
C LEU A 249 9.52 -0.49 19.10
N ASN A 250 10.03 0.38 19.96
CA ASN A 250 10.49 0.00 21.29
C ASN A 250 9.32 -0.46 22.19
N GLU A 251 8.12 0.10 22.02
CA GLU A 251 6.95 -0.35 22.77
C GLU A 251 6.49 -1.75 22.31
N ILE A 252 6.42 -2.01 21.01
CA ILE A 252 6.03 -3.34 20.54
C ILE A 252 7.05 -4.42 20.85
N ARG A 253 8.36 -4.08 20.89
CA ARG A 253 9.41 -4.99 21.34
C ARG A 253 9.22 -5.52 22.76
N LYS A 254 8.55 -4.79 23.63
CA LYS A 254 8.25 -5.26 25.00
C LYS A 254 7.38 -6.52 25.03
N PHE A 255 6.64 -6.79 23.96
CA PHE A 255 5.90 -8.03 23.79
C PHE A 255 6.78 -9.21 23.34
N GLY A 256 8.03 -8.94 22.96
CA GLY A 256 8.99 -9.96 22.48
C GLY A 256 9.07 -10.06 20.95
N VAL A 257 8.35 -9.23 20.21
CA VAL A 257 8.43 -9.20 18.73
C VAL A 257 9.75 -8.65 18.25
N LYS A 258 10.15 -9.03 17.04
CA LYS A 258 11.36 -8.59 16.37
C LYS A 258 11.07 -7.55 15.30
N ILE A 259 12.10 -6.82 14.89
CA ILE A 259 12.00 -5.79 13.84
C ILE A 259 13.00 -6.11 12.73
N ALA A 260 12.56 -5.99 11.49
CA ALA A 260 13.38 -6.05 10.29
C ALA A 260 13.37 -4.70 9.57
N ILE A 261 14.50 -4.33 8.98
CA ILE A 261 14.56 -3.29 7.94
C ILE A 261 14.49 -3.97 6.59
N ASP A 262 13.56 -3.53 5.74
CA ASP A 262 13.30 -4.08 4.43
C ASP A 262 13.86 -3.21 3.30
N ASP A 263 14.10 -3.80 2.13
CA ASP A 263 14.65 -3.16 0.92
C ASP A 263 15.99 -2.43 1.16
N PHE A 264 16.85 -2.96 2.04
CA PHE A 264 18.11 -2.31 2.35
C PHE A 264 19.08 -2.34 1.17
N GLY A 265 19.49 -1.15 0.74
CA GLY A 265 20.41 -0.97 -0.39
C GLY A 265 19.74 -0.57 -1.70
N ALA A 266 18.41 -0.47 -1.76
CA ALA A 266 17.67 0.00 -2.95
C ALA A 266 17.92 1.49 -3.31
N GLY A 267 18.55 2.26 -2.40
CA GLY A 267 18.73 3.69 -2.57
C GLY A 267 19.88 4.28 -1.77
N PHE A 268 19.71 5.50 -1.27
CA PHE A 268 20.67 6.13 -0.37
C PHE A 268 20.49 5.57 1.05
N SER A 269 21.17 4.48 1.35
CA SER A 269 21.06 3.82 2.65
C SER A 269 21.40 4.74 3.82
N ASN A 270 20.43 4.90 4.73
CA ASN A 270 20.60 5.74 5.92
C ASN A 270 21.07 4.92 7.11
N PHE A 271 22.37 4.68 7.20
CA PHE A 271 22.99 3.95 8.33
C PHE A 271 22.64 4.52 9.71
N THR A 272 22.37 5.84 9.80
CA THR A 272 21.93 6.45 11.06
C THR A 272 20.55 5.94 11.48
N ALA A 273 19.67 5.69 10.52
CA ALA A 273 18.34 5.11 10.78
C ALA A 273 18.49 3.68 11.32
N ILE A 274 19.35 2.85 10.70
CA ILE A 274 19.63 1.48 11.16
C ILE A 274 20.11 1.48 12.62
N LEU A 275 21.10 2.31 12.95
CA LEU A 275 21.63 2.39 14.31
C LEU A 275 20.58 2.80 15.34
N ARG A 276 19.61 3.63 14.96
CA ARG A 276 18.54 4.09 15.86
C ARG A 276 17.40 3.10 15.98
N VAL A 277 17.05 2.41 14.90
CA VAL A 277 16.04 1.34 14.91
C VAL A 277 16.56 0.11 15.62
N ASN A 278 17.87 -0.16 15.52
CA ASN A 278 18.55 -1.35 16.06
C ASN A 278 17.78 -2.64 15.69
N PRO A 279 17.70 -2.98 14.39
CA PRO A 279 16.88 -4.08 13.90
C PRO A 279 17.46 -5.44 14.28
N ASP A 280 16.59 -6.44 14.41
CA ASP A 280 16.97 -7.84 14.57
C ASP A 280 17.36 -8.47 13.22
N PHE A 281 16.77 -7.98 12.14
CA PHE A 281 17.04 -8.43 10.77
C PHE A 281 17.21 -7.26 9.81
N ILE A 282 18.03 -7.47 8.78
CA ILE A 282 18.14 -6.59 7.62
C ILE A 282 17.92 -7.44 6.38
N LYS A 283 16.90 -7.10 5.58
CA LYS A 283 16.62 -7.72 4.27
C LYS A 283 17.33 -6.92 3.19
N ILE A 284 18.19 -7.60 2.44
CA ILE A 284 19.01 -6.98 1.40
C ILE A 284 18.21 -7.00 0.11
N ASP A 285 18.00 -5.81 -0.46
CA ASP A 285 17.23 -5.60 -1.67
C ASP A 285 17.76 -6.37 -2.87
N GLY A 286 16.87 -6.78 -3.75
CA GLY A 286 17.17 -7.53 -4.95
C GLY A 286 18.15 -6.86 -5.90
N ASP A 287 18.22 -5.53 -5.93
CA ASP A 287 19.19 -4.82 -6.77
C ASP A 287 20.63 -5.13 -6.42
N LEU A 288 20.93 -5.49 -5.17
CA LEU A 288 22.26 -5.93 -4.75
C LEU A 288 22.48 -7.44 -4.96
N ILE A 289 21.42 -8.23 -5.04
CA ILE A 289 21.47 -9.70 -5.12
C ILE A 289 21.50 -10.18 -6.57
N ILE A 290 20.61 -9.65 -7.42
CA ILE A 290 20.51 -10.06 -8.84
C ILE A 290 21.85 -9.88 -9.54
N ASN A 291 22.38 -10.99 -10.12
CA ASN A 291 23.71 -11.07 -10.75
C ASN A 291 24.89 -10.73 -9.82
N CYS A 292 24.79 -10.83 -8.52
CA CYS A 292 25.92 -10.58 -7.61
C CYS A 292 27.08 -11.57 -7.83
N ASP A 293 26.80 -12.76 -8.36
CA ASP A 293 27.80 -13.76 -8.76
C ASP A 293 28.76 -13.27 -9.85
N LYS A 294 28.36 -12.27 -10.65
CA LYS A 294 29.10 -11.73 -11.80
C LYS A 294 29.61 -10.31 -11.57
N ASP A 295 29.21 -9.67 -10.48
CA ASP A 295 29.55 -8.28 -10.20
C ASP A 295 30.39 -8.14 -8.93
N PRO A 296 31.71 -7.89 -9.06
CA PRO A 296 32.61 -7.72 -7.91
C PRO A 296 32.22 -6.54 -7.00
N MET A 297 31.58 -5.49 -7.54
CA MET A 297 31.15 -4.35 -6.72
C MET A 297 29.97 -4.72 -5.83
N LYS A 298 29.02 -5.51 -6.34
CA LYS A 298 27.93 -6.05 -5.51
C LYS A 298 28.46 -6.98 -4.43
N GLN A 299 29.42 -7.85 -4.74
CA GLN A 299 30.07 -8.71 -3.74
C GLN A 299 30.74 -7.89 -2.64
N LEU A 300 31.44 -6.80 -3.01
CA LEU A 300 32.04 -5.89 -2.03
C LEU A 300 30.96 -5.21 -1.14
N CYS A 301 29.86 -4.77 -1.75
CA CYS A 301 28.73 -4.20 -1.01
C CYS A 301 28.12 -5.22 -0.03
N LEU A 302 27.87 -6.46 -0.48
CA LEU A 302 27.34 -7.52 0.37
C LEU A 302 28.28 -7.83 1.55
N GLN A 303 29.59 -7.86 1.32
CA GLN A 303 30.57 -8.04 2.39
C GLN A 303 30.52 -6.88 3.41
N ALA A 304 30.47 -5.63 2.94
CA ALA A 304 30.36 -4.46 3.81
C ALA A 304 29.08 -4.47 4.66
N ILE A 305 27.95 -4.86 4.05
CA ILE A 305 26.66 -5.00 4.76
C ILE A 305 26.77 -6.10 5.82
N SER A 306 27.39 -7.23 5.47
CA SER A 306 27.63 -8.34 6.42
C SER A 306 28.44 -7.90 7.63
N ASP A 307 29.50 -7.13 7.42
CA ASP A 307 30.35 -6.63 8.51
C ASP A 307 29.60 -5.63 9.40
N ILE A 308 28.75 -4.77 8.83
CA ILE A 308 27.92 -3.83 9.57
C ILE A 308 26.87 -4.58 10.40
N ALA A 309 26.12 -5.49 9.79
CA ALA A 309 25.09 -6.28 10.46
C ALA A 309 25.67 -7.04 11.66
N LYS A 310 26.84 -7.65 11.50
CA LYS A 310 27.57 -8.29 12.57
C LYS A 310 27.94 -7.32 13.71
N GLY A 311 28.28 -6.08 13.36
CA GLY A 311 28.65 -5.04 14.35
C GLY A 311 27.48 -4.59 15.23
N ILE A 312 26.24 -4.77 14.77
CA ILE A 312 25.01 -4.39 15.49
C ILE A 312 24.19 -5.61 15.95
N ASP A 313 24.72 -6.82 15.79
CA ASP A 313 24.07 -8.10 16.14
C ASP A 313 22.75 -8.35 15.37
N ALA A 314 22.68 -7.91 14.11
CA ALA A 314 21.55 -8.14 13.21
C ALA A 314 21.82 -9.32 12.28
N GLU A 315 20.80 -10.11 11.99
CA GLU A 315 20.84 -11.20 11.00
C GLU A 315 20.44 -10.67 9.61
N LEU A 316 21.04 -11.25 8.56
CA LEU A 316 20.80 -10.84 7.18
C LEU A 316 19.92 -11.83 6.42
N ILE A 317 19.04 -11.29 5.60
CA ILE A 317 18.20 -12.04 4.64
C ILE A 317 18.51 -11.49 3.25
N ALA A 318 19.01 -12.34 2.33
CA ALA A 318 19.14 -11.97 0.92
C ALA A 318 17.81 -12.23 0.21
N GLU A 319 17.31 -11.21 -0.47
CA GLU A 319 16.06 -11.31 -1.22
C GLU A 319 16.30 -11.55 -2.72
N HIS A 320 15.23 -11.92 -3.43
CA HIS A 320 15.24 -12.08 -4.88
C HIS A 320 16.32 -13.01 -5.44
N VAL A 321 16.79 -13.99 -4.67
CA VAL A 321 17.71 -15.00 -5.20
C VAL A 321 16.98 -15.88 -6.21
N GLU A 322 17.46 -15.90 -7.45
CA GLU A 322 16.81 -16.58 -8.57
C GLU A 322 17.61 -17.78 -9.13
N ASN A 323 18.90 -17.88 -8.81
CA ASN A 323 19.75 -18.94 -9.33
C ASN A 323 20.84 -19.38 -8.32
N SER A 324 21.50 -20.50 -8.66
CA SER A 324 22.52 -21.11 -7.79
C SER A 324 23.81 -20.28 -7.68
N GLY A 325 24.14 -19.44 -8.66
CA GLY A 325 25.34 -18.58 -8.61
C GLY A 325 25.16 -17.48 -7.56
N GLU A 326 24.01 -16.83 -7.56
CA GLU A 326 23.63 -15.85 -6.55
C GLU A 326 23.60 -16.48 -5.15
N GLN A 327 22.99 -17.67 -5.01
CA GLN A 327 22.95 -18.40 -3.73
C GLN A 327 24.36 -18.72 -3.20
N GLN A 328 25.27 -19.17 -4.04
CA GLN A 328 26.66 -19.45 -3.62
C GLN A 328 27.37 -18.17 -3.16
N THR A 329 27.14 -17.06 -3.86
CA THR A 329 27.70 -15.76 -3.48
C THR A 329 27.15 -15.29 -2.13
N VAL A 330 25.83 -15.39 -1.92
CA VAL A 330 25.15 -15.07 -0.65
C VAL A 330 25.72 -15.91 0.50
N GLU A 331 25.86 -17.22 0.33
CA GLU A 331 26.42 -18.12 1.33
C GLU A 331 27.91 -17.78 1.64
N SER A 332 28.69 -17.39 0.63
CA SER A 332 30.10 -17.02 0.83
C SER A 332 30.32 -15.71 1.58
N THR A 333 29.31 -14.83 1.61
CA THR A 333 29.34 -13.54 2.34
C THR A 333 28.78 -13.63 3.78
N ASN A 334 28.57 -14.84 4.29
CA ASN A 334 28.01 -15.11 5.62
C ASN A 334 26.63 -14.50 5.87
N ILE A 335 25.80 -14.37 4.85
CA ILE A 335 24.39 -14.00 4.97
C ILE A 335 23.62 -15.21 5.48
N GLN A 336 22.85 -15.04 6.58
CA GLN A 336 22.26 -16.15 7.33
C GLN A 336 21.07 -16.76 6.65
N TYR A 337 20.25 -15.95 5.94
CA TYR A 337 19.01 -16.41 5.33
C TYR A 337 18.91 -15.99 3.88
N THR A 338 18.11 -16.75 3.14
CA THR A 338 17.82 -16.48 1.72
C THR A 338 16.34 -16.61 1.43
N GLN A 339 15.82 -15.69 0.65
CA GLN A 339 14.49 -15.68 0.07
C GLN A 339 14.58 -15.44 -1.42
N GLY A 340 13.79 -16.17 -2.22
CA GLY A 340 13.78 -15.96 -3.66
C GLY A 340 13.10 -17.09 -4.43
N TYR A 341 12.85 -16.83 -5.70
CA TYR A 341 12.18 -17.79 -6.59
C TYR A 341 13.05 -19.02 -6.91
N TYR A 342 14.33 -18.97 -6.60
CA TYR A 342 15.19 -20.13 -6.65
C TYR A 342 14.68 -21.27 -5.75
N PHE A 343 14.07 -20.93 -4.60
CA PHE A 343 13.52 -21.92 -3.68
C PHE A 343 12.01 -22.05 -3.79
N SER A 344 11.29 -20.93 -3.76
CA SER A 344 9.83 -20.93 -3.84
C SER A 344 9.27 -19.54 -4.14
N LYS A 345 8.17 -19.53 -4.91
CA LYS A 345 7.27 -18.37 -4.96
C LYS A 345 6.41 -18.31 -3.71
N PRO A 346 5.78 -17.16 -3.40
CA PRO A 346 4.77 -17.09 -2.36
C PRO A 346 3.67 -18.13 -2.55
N LEU A 347 3.31 -18.85 -1.50
CA LEU A 347 2.33 -19.95 -1.50
C LEU A 347 1.15 -19.61 -0.57
N PRO A 348 -0.08 -20.05 -0.89
CA PRO A 348 -1.20 -19.93 0.03
C PRO A 348 -0.98 -20.78 1.28
N TYR A 349 -1.61 -20.40 2.40
CA TYR A 349 -1.42 -21.05 3.71
C TYR A 349 -1.59 -22.57 3.70
N GLN A 350 -2.58 -23.08 2.95
CA GLN A 350 -2.88 -24.50 2.86
C GLN A 350 -1.67 -25.33 2.36
N ASN A 351 -0.81 -24.73 1.55
CA ASN A 351 0.37 -25.42 1.01
C ASN A 351 1.51 -25.54 2.05
N LEU A 352 1.51 -24.69 3.10
CA LEU A 352 2.47 -24.81 4.19
C LEU A 352 2.22 -26.05 5.04
N GLU A 353 0.96 -26.48 5.17
CA GLU A 353 0.59 -27.66 5.95
C GLU A 353 0.91 -28.99 5.24
N GLN A 354 0.91 -28.98 3.90
CA GLN A 354 1.21 -30.18 3.12
C GLN A 354 2.70 -30.55 3.16
N LYS A 355 3.61 -29.56 3.16
CA LYS A 355 5.07 -29.80 3.24
C LYS A 355 5.56 -30.36 4.59
N LYS A 356 4.73 -30.38 5.63
CA LYS A 356 5.04 -31.05 6.92
C LYS A 356 4.73 -32.55 6.91
N LYS A 357 4.04 -33.07 5.90
CA LYS A 357 3.60 -34.49 5.83
C LYS A 357 4.44 -35.36 4.89
N ASP A 358 5.31 -34.75 4.11
CA ASP A 358 6.30 -35.39 3.25
C ASP A 358 7.71 -35.28 3.87
#